data_d6a8b664d557beb764d11babd7aa9383
#
_entry.id   d6a8b664d557beb764d11babd7aa9383
#
_cell.length_a   1.000
_cell.length_b   1.000
_cell.length_c   1.000
_cell.angle_alpha   90.00
_cell.angle_beta   90.00
_cell.angle_gamma   90.00
#
_symmetry.space_group_name_H-M   'P 1'
#
loop_
_entity.id
_entity.type
_entity.pdbx_description
1 polymer ?
#
loop_
_entity_poly.entity_id
_entity_poly.type
_entity_poly.pdbx_seq_one_letter_code
_entity_poly.pdbx_strand_id
1 'polypeptide(L)'
;MNHYLLSIYQPDGGTPPPHVLQAIMKDVTAVRDEMKAAGAWVFAAGLHPPSTATVVRLKDGQLLTTDGPFTEGKEHIGGFSIIKAADLDAALDWGSKLARATTLPIEVRPLQEHGT
;
A
#
# COMPACT_ATOMS: atom_id res chain seq x y z
N MET A 1 -4.67 -0.31 20.69
CA MET A 1 -4.90 0.20 19.33
C MET A 1 -4.80 -0.93 18.32
N ASN A 2 -5.61 -0.84 17.29
CA ASN A 2 -5.59 -1.82 16.21
C ASN A 2 -4.65 -1.42 15.10
N HIS A 3 -4.18 -2.41 14.37
CA HIS A 3 -3.32 -2.16 13.20
C HIS A 3 -4.14 -2.31 11.92
N TYR A 4 -3.83 -1.48 10.95
CA TYR A 4 -4.49 -1.46 9.64
C TYR A 4 -3.47 -1.44 8.52
N LEU A 5 -3.80 -2.14 7.44
CA LEU A 5 -3.02 -2.10 6.20
C LEU A 5 -3.71 -1.14 5.23
N LEU A 6 -2.98 -0.16 4.76
CA LEU A 6 -3.42 0.78 3.75
C LEU A 6 -2.69 0.42 2.45
N SER A 7 -3.41 -0.14 1.49
CA SER A 7 -2.84 -0.56 0.22
C SER A 7 -3.15 0.48 -0.85
N ILE A 8 -2.12 0.88 -1.60
CA ILE A 8 -2.23 1.88 -2.67
C ILE A 8 -2.36 1.12 -3.98
N TYR A 9 -3.46 1.32 -4.71
CA TYR A 9 -3.70 0.67 -5.99
C TYR A 9 -3.33 1.60 -7.13
N GLN A 10 -2.39 1.16 -7.96
CA GLN A 10 -1.92 1.91 -9.12
C GLN A 10 -2.50 1.30 -10.39
N PRO A 11 -2.91 2.15 -11.36
CA PRO A 11 -3.33 1.63 -12.67
C PRO A 11 -2.12 1.13 -13.44
N ASP A 12 -2.38 0.19 -14.34
CA ASP A 12 -1.40 -0.27 -15.29
C ASP A 12 -1.07 0.86 -16.26
N GLY A 13 0.22 1.00 -16.60
CA GLY A 13 0.67 2.05 -17.51
C GLY A 13 1.42 3.17 -16.80
N GLY A 14 1.95 4.03 -17.54
CA GLY A 14 2.99 4.98 -17.29
C GLY A 14 3.09 5.74 -15.95
N THR A 15 4.29 6.14 -15.66
CA THR A 15 4.61 7.04 -14.56
C THR A 15 4.13 8.46 -14.90
N PRO A 16 3.58 9.21 -13.94
CA PRO A 16 3.24 10.62 -14.17
C PRO A 16 4.49 11.44 -14.58
N PRO A 17 4.30 12.59 -15.22
CA PRO A 17 5.43 13.48 -15.51
C PRO A 17 6.22 13.80 -14.25
N PRO A 18 7.54 14.05 -14.35
CA PRO A 18 8.38 14.26 -13.17
C PRO A 18 7.90 15.33 -12.19
N HIS A 19 7.36 16.43 -12.70
CA HIS A 19 6.88 17.52 -11.81
C HIS A 19 5.62 17.09 -11.03
N VAL A 20 4.75 16.29 -11.64
CA VAL A 20 3.57 15.74 -10.96
C VAL A 20 3.98 14.71 -9.93
N LEU A 21 4.92 13.83 -10.29
CA LEU A 21 5.42 12.81 -9.38
C LEU A 21 6.10 13.45 -8.17
N GLN A 22 6.89 14.50 -8.36
CA GLN A 22 7.54 15.22 -7.26
C GLN A 22 6.51 15.80 -6.29
N ALA A 23 5.44 16.40 -6.82
CA ALA A 23 4.37 16.96 -5.99
C ALA A 23 3.69 15.86 -5.17
N ILE A 24 3.39 14.73 -5.80
CA ILE A 24 2.79 13.57 -5.11
C ILE A 24 3.72 13.06 -4.00
N MET A 25 5.00 12.90 -4.29
CA MET A 25 5.98 12.42 -3.31
C MET A 25 6.11 13.37 -2.13
N LYS A 26 6.04 14.67 -2.37
CA LYS A 26 6.05 15.68 -1.33
C LYS A 26 4.82 15.53 -0.42
N ASP A 27 3.65 15.38 -1.02
CA ASP A 27 2.40 15.25 -0.27
C ASP A 27 2.36 13.94 0.52
N VAL A 28 2.84 12.84 -0.05
CA VAL A 28 2.94 11.55 0.63
C VAL A 28 3.88 11.65 1.83
N THR A 29 5.03 12.32 1.66
CA THR A 29 5.98 12.54 2.76
C THR A 29 5.33 13.34 3.89
N ALA A 30 4.53 14.36 3.55
CA ALA A 30 3.84 15.17 4.55
C ALA A 30 2.84 14.31 5.35
N VAL A 31 2.09 13.42 4.70
CA VAL A 31 1.17 12.51 5.38
C VAL A 31 1.94 11.55 6.29
N ARG A 32 3.05 11.01 5.82
CA ARG A 32 3.91 10.14 6.64
C ARG A 32 4.40 10.85 7.89
N ASP A 33 4.83 12.12 7.75
CA ASP A 33 5.29 12.90 8.88
C ASP A 33 4.17 13.15 9.88
N GLU A 34 2.95 13.41 9.41
CA GLU A 34 1.78 13.52 10.29
C GLU A 34 1.51 12.21 11.03
N MET A 35 1.59 11.09 10.33
CA MET A 35 1.41 9.77 10.95
C MET A 35 2.43 9.52 12.05
N LYS A 36 3.70 9.87 11.80
CA LYS A 36 4.76 9.72 12.79
C LYS A 36 4.51 10.61 14.00
N ALA A 37 4.15 11.86 13.77
CA ALA A 37 3.87 12.80 14.85
C ALA A 37 2.69 12.37 15.70
N ALA A 38 1.70 11.72 15.11
CA ALA A 38 0.53 11.21 15.81
C ALA A 38 0.75 9.84 16.46
N GLY A 39 1.90 9.22 16.27
CA GLY A 39 2.16 7.87 16.77
C GLY A 39 1.43 6.78 16.00
N ALA A 40 0.92 7.09 14.81
CA ALA A 40 0.15 6.16 14.00
C ALA A 40 1.02 5.33 13.06
N TRP A 41 2.16 5.84 12.65
CA TRP A 41 3.00 5.18 11.66
C TRP A 41 3.71 3.96 12.24
N VAL A 42 3.64 2.82 11.53
CA VAL A 42 4.40 1.62 11.88
C VAL A 42 5.44 1.34 10.80
N PHE A 43 5.00 1.20 9.56
CA PHE A 43 5.89 0.90 8.45
C PHE A 43 5.21 1.27 7.14
N ALA A 44 5.99 1.66 6.15
CA ALA A 44 5.49 1.91 4.80
C ALA A 44 6.57 1.59 3.79
N ALA A 45 6.15 1.14 2.62
CA ALA A 45 7.08 0.86 1.52
C ALA A 45 6.36 0.96 0.19
N GLY A 46 7.08 1.40 -0.83
CA GLY A 46 6.67 1.25 -2.21
C GLY A 46 7.11 -0.10 -2.73
N LEU A 47 6.45 -0.57 -3.77
CA LEU A 47 6.80 -1.82 -4.44
C LEU A 47 7.40 -1.52 -5.81
N HIS A 48 8.32 -2.37 -6.24
CA HIS A 48 8.78 -2.36 -7.63
C HIS A 48 7.64 -2.78 -8.56
N PRO A 49 7.76 -2.53 -9.89
CA PRO A 49 6.69 -2.88 -10.82
C PRO A 49 6.31 -4.36 -10.76
N PRO A 50 5.04 -4.69 -11.08
CA PRO A 50 4.57 -6.09 -11.02
C PRO A 50 5.39 -7.06 -11.86
N SER A 51 6.04 -6.57 -12.92
CA SER A 51 6.92 -7.40 -13.76
C SER A 51 8.11 -7.98 -12.98
N THR A 52 8.45 -7.42 -11.82
CA THR A 52 9.53 -7.93 -10.98
C THR A 52 9.07 -9.03 -10.03
N ALA A 53 7.76 -9.29 -9.97
CA ALA A 53 7.21 -10.28 -9.06
C ALA A 53 7.49 -11.70 -9.53
N THR A 54 7.52 -12.61 -8.57
CA THR A 54 7.60 -14.05 -8.82
C THR A 54 6.57 -14.72 -7.92
N VAL A 55 5.79 -15.61 -8.48
CA VAL A 55 4.77 -16.35 -7.74
C VAL A 55 5.26 -17.78 -7.49
N VAL A 56 5.12 -18.23 -6.27
CA VAL A 56 5.43 -19.61 -5.87
C VAL A 56 4.12 -20.30 -5.55
N ARG A 57 3.86 -21.45 -6.19
CA ARG A 57 2.65 -22.24 -5.97
C ARG A 57 3.01 -23.67 -5.61
N LEU A 58 2.19 -24.25 -4.77
CA LEU A 58 2.22 -25.70 -4.54
C LEU A 58 1.15 -26.34 -5.42
N LYS A 59 1.57 -27.24 -6.31
CA LYS A 59 0.66 -27.94 -7.19
C LYS A 59 1.05 -29.42 -7.23
N ASP A 60 0.11 -30.29 -6.87
CA ASP A 60 0.32 -31.74 -6.87
C ASP A 60 1.56 -32.15 -6.09
N GLY A 61 1.78 -31.51 -4.93
CA GLY A 61 2.91 -31.79 -4.06
C GLY A 61 4.24 -31.16 -4.51
N GLN A 62 4.24 -30.39 -5.59
CA GLN A 62 5.44 -29.75 -6.12
C GLN A 62 5.35 -28.23 -6.10
N LEU A 63 6.47 -27.58 -5.85
CA LEU A 63 6.56 -26.13 -5.89
C LEU A 63 6.83 -25.67 -7.31
N LEU A 64 6.01 -24.74 -7.77
CA LEU A 64 6.16 -24.11 -9.08
C LEU A 64 6.41 -22.62 -8.87
N THR A 65 7.36 -22.07 -9.63
CA THR A 65 7.61 -20.63 -9.63
C THR A 65 7.25 -20.06 -11.00
N THR A 66 6.59 -18.90 -11.00
CA THR A 66 6.16 -18.23 -12.24
C THR A 66 6.54 -16.76 -12.14
N ASP A 67 7.18 -16.22 -13.17
CA ASP A 67 7.49 -14.80 -13.24
C ASP A 67 6.22 -13.99 -13.45
N GLY A 68 6.17 -12.83 -12.83
CA GLY A 68 5.05 -11.92 -12.92
C GLY A 68 4.12 -11.96 -11.72
N PRO A 69 3.12 -11.07 -11.68
CA PRO A 69 2.21 -10.97 -10.53
C PRO A 69 1.24 -12.15 -10.47
N PHE A 70 0.70 -12.37 -9.27
CA PHE A 70 -0.30 -13.42 -9.05
C PHE A 70 -1.53 -13.23 -9.91
N THR A 71 -2.02 -12.01 -9.98
CA THR A 71 -3.15 -11.65 -10.84
C THR A 71 -2.69 -10.64 -11.88
N GLU A 72 -3.09 -10.86 -13.13
CA GLU A 72 -2.93 -9.87 -14.18
C GLU A 72 -4.20 -9.03 -14.20
N GLY A 73 -4.03 -7.72 -14.09
CA GLY A 73 -5.16 -6.80 -14.07
C GLY A 73 -4.70 -5.40 -14.41
N LYS A 74 -5.67 -4.50 -14.56
CA LYS A 74 -5.40 -3.11 -14.90
C LYS A 74 -4.91 -2.30 -13.70
N GLU A 75 -5.07 -2.84 -12.50
CA GLU A 75 -4.62 -2.20 -11.27
C GLU A 75 -3.83 -3.19 -10.45
N HIS A 76 -2.84 -2.69 -9.74
CA HIS A 76 -1.98 -3.49 -8.88
C HIS A 76 -1.58 -2.69 -7.65
N ILE A 77 -1.16 -3.38 -6.61
CA ILE A 77 -0.68 -2.71 -5.41
C ILE A 77 0.70 -2.12 -5.71
N GLY A 78 0.81 -0.79 -5.61
CA GLY A 78 2.06 -0.07 -5.84
C GLY A 78 2.82 0.25 -4.57
N GLY A 79 2.18 0.13 -3.42
CA GLY A 79 2.79 0.39 -2.13
C GLY A 79 1.79 0.16 -1.01
N PHE A 80 2.27 0.21 0.22
CA PHE A 80 1.41 0.03 1.38
C PHE A 80 1.96 0.76 2.60
N SER A 81 1.06 1.00 3.55
CA SER A 81 1.41 1.53 4.87
C SER A 81 0.73 0.70 5.93
N ILE A 82 1.44 0.42 7.02
CA ILE A 82 0.85 -0.18 8.20
C ILE A 82 0.78 0.89 9.27
N ILE A 83 -0.42 1.09 9.82
CA ILE A 83 -0.66 2.12 10.82
C ILE A 83 -1.36 1.56 12.04
N LYS A 84 -1.26 2.31 13.14
CA LYS A 84 -2.08 2.10 14.34
C LYS A 84 -3.20 3.11 14.34
N ALA A 85 -4.40 2.68 14.69
CA ALA A 85 -5.54 3.58 14.87
C ALA A 85 -6.46 3.01 15.94
N ALA A 86 -7.22 3.90 16.58
CA ALA A 86 -8.13 3.49 17.64
C ALA A 86 -9.28 2.64 17.11
N ASP A 87 -9.75 2.96 15.91
CA ASP A 87 -10.86 2.28 15.26
C ASP A 87 -10.78 2.48 13.73
N LEU A 88 -11.74 1.90 13.03
CA LEU A 88 -11.80 2.01 11.58
C LEU A 88 -11.97 3.46 11.11
N ASP A 89 -12.79 4.25 11.80
CA ASP A 89 -13.00 5.64 11.41
C ASP A 89 -11.70 6.43 11.43
N ALA A 90 -10.88 6.24 12.46
CA ALA A 90 -9.57 6.88 12.53
C ALA A 90 -8.65 6.39 11.41
N ALA A 91 -8.68 5.10 11.09
CA ALA A 91 -7.89 4.55 9.99
C ALA A 91 -8.35 5.10 8.65
N LEU A 92 -9.66 5.28 8.45
CA LEU A 92 -10.21 5.86 7.22
C LEU A 92 -9.80 7.33 7.05
N ASP A 93 -9.64 8.07 8.13
CA ASP A 93 -9.13 9.44 8.06
C ASP A 93 -7.72 9.47 7.50
N TRP A 94 -6.86 8.55 7.95
CA TRP A 94 -5.51 8.42 7.39
C TRP A 94 -5.55 7.96 5.93
N GLY A 95 -6.42 7.01 5.61
CA GLY A 95 -6.63 6.56 4.24
C GLY A 95 -7.06 7.68 3.32
N SER A 96 -7.94 8.56 3.80
CA SER A 96 -8.41 9.73 3.04
C SER A 96 -7.28 10.69 2.75
N LYS A 97 -6.43 10.97 3.72
CA LYS A 97 -5.25 11.84 3.51
C LYS A 97 -4.31 11.23 2.47
N LEU A 98 -4.08 9.93 2.56
CA LEU A 98 -3.21 9.24 1.63
C LEU A 98 -3.81 9.20 0.21
N ALA A 99 -5.13 9.02 0.10
CA ALA A 99 -5.82 9.05 -1.19
C ALA A 99 -5.70 10.42 -1.86
N ARG A 100 -5.83 11.51 -1.09
CA ARG A 100 -5.65 12.85 -1.62
C ARG A 100 -4.22 13.10 -2.06
N ALA A 101 -3.25 12.63 -1.28
CA ALA A 101 -1.83 12.83 -1.60
C ALA A 101 -1.41 12.05 -2.84
N THR A 102 -1.83 10.79 -2.96
CA THR A 102 -1.47 9.91 -4.07
C THR A 102 -2.36 10.08 -5.29
N THR A 103 -3.58 10.59 -5.11
CA THR A 103 -4.66 10.62 -6.12
C THR A 103 -5.12 9.22 -6.56
N LEU A 104 -4.79 8.20 -5.79
CA LEU A 104 -5.08 6.80 -6.11
C LEU A 104 -6.01 6.18 -5.06
N PRO A 105 -6.72 5.11 -5.41
CA PRO A 105 -7.53 4.38 -4.43
C PRO A 105 -6.68 3.79 -3.32
N ILE A 106 -7.17 3.88 -2.10
CA ILE A 106 -6.53 3.30 -0.93
C ILE A 106 -7.49 2.30 -0.31
N GLU A 107 -7.07 1.05 -0.22
CA GLU A 107 -7.83 0.05 0.51
C GLU A 107 -7.37 0.05 1.96
N VAL A 108 -8.32 0.14 2.88
CA VAL A 108 -8.04 0.10 4.33
C VAL A 108 -8.57 -1.21 4.87
N ARG A 109 -7.68 -2.02 5.43
CA ARG A 109 -8.04 -3.35 5.91
C ARG A 109 -7.43 -3.61 7.29
N PRO A 110 -8.25 -3.99 8.28
CA PRO A 110 -7.69 -4.32 9.59
C PRO A 110 -6.85 -5.59 9.53
N LEU A 111 -5.75 -5.58 10.26
CA LEU A 111 -4.93 -6.77 10.42
C LEU A 111 -5.55 -7.70 11.46
N GLN A 112 -5.42 -9.00 11.23
CA GLN A 112 -5.75 -9.96 12.27
C GLN A 112 -4.66 -9.91 13.32
N GLU A 113 -5.06 -9.73 14.58
CA GLU A 113 -4.12 -9.70 15.68
C GLU A 113 -4.39 -10.89 16.58
N HIS A 114 -3.47 -11.84 16.56
CA HIS A 114 -3.60 -13.09 17.28
C HIS A 114 -2.79 -13.05 18.57
N GLY A 115 -3.32 -12.39 19.59
CA GLY A 115 -2.84 -12.55 20.95
C GLY A 115 -1.35 -12.40 21.21
N THR A 116 -0.65 -11.69 20.38
CA THR A 116 0.78 -11.45 20.59
C THR A 116 1.02 -10.25 21.48
#